data_06ac59e9e5767ff92f897d3d0105988d
#
_entry.id   06ac59e9e5767ff92f897d3d0105988d
#
_cell.length_a   1.000
_cell.length_b   1.000
_cell.length_c   1.000
_cell.angle_alpha   90.00
_cell.angle_beta   90.00
_cell.angle_gamma   90.00
#
_symmetry.space_group_name_H-M   'P 1'
#
loop_
_entity.id
_entity.type
_entity.pdbx_description
1 polymer ?
#
loop_
_entity_poly.entity_id
_entity_poly.type
_entity_poly.pdbx_seq_one_letter_code
_entity_poly.pdbx_strand_id
1 'polypeptide(L)'
;MTNVTDATSWVLAARTSHDRLAGLVAGLDGDGLRAQSYDTEWSVADVLSHLGSGAEIFSLYLDAGVTGGDPPAPEAFMPIWEAWNARSPEDQAARSLAVNEALIARLESLTPEQRAAFHVMMFGRIPMDLAGVLGMRLSEHALHTWDIAVMLDPAAKVAPDAVDLLVDRLPVMAGFMGKQDPAAVAVAVTTTSPERAFTLDTGGVTIAPAGAGDTPAASLALPAEAFIRLVYGRLDDAAEVTASGVTVPELKSVFPGF
;
A
#
# COMPACT_ATOMS: atom_id res chain seq x y z
N MET A 1 -7.74 21.86 5.27
CA MET A 1 -6.41 21.85 5.93
C MET A 1 -5.97 20.40 5.91
N THR A 2 -5.09 20.04 5.01
CA THR A 2 -4.47 18.71 5.00
C THR A 2 -3.69 18.57 6.30
N ASN A 3 -4.13 17.67 7.16
CA ASN A 3 -3.35 17.24 8.31
C ASN A 3 -2.06 16.65 7.75
N VAL A 4 -0.98 17.41 7.81
CA VAL A 4 0.37 16.90 7.49
C VAL A 4 0.67 15.91 8.61
N THR A 5 0.35 14.64 8.37
CA THR A 5 0.71 13.55 9.30
C THR A 5 2.23 13.60 9.41
N ASP A 6 2.73 13.81 10.60
CA ASP A 6 4.17 13.90 10.86
C ASP A 6 4.87 12.64 10.29
N ALA A 7 5.96 12.84 9.55
CA ALA A 7 6.76 11.75 8.98
C ALA A 7 7.14 10.68 10.03
N THR A 8 7.19 11.04 11.30
CA THR A 8 7.45 10.14 12.43
C THR A 8 6.42 9.01 12.53
N SER A 9 5.12 9.32 12.38
CA SER A 9 4.07 8.29 12.42
C SER A 9 4.19 7.31 11.26
N TRP A 10 4.57 7.79 10.07
CA TRP A 10 4.80 6.95 8.90
C TRP A 10 6.02 6.02 9.08
N VAL A 11 7.12 6.54 9.64
CA VAL A 11 8.31 5.72 9.93
C VAL A 11 7.99 4.66 10.96
N LEU A 12 7.24 4.99 12.02
CA LEU A 12 6.82 4.02 13.03
C LEU A 12 5.93 2.92 12.44
N ALA A 13 4.95 3.28 11.60
CA ALA A 13 4.08 2.31 10.95
C ALA A 13 4.87 1.42 9.97
N ALA A 14 5.86 1.95 9.26
CA ALA A 14 6.76 1.16 8.43
C ALA A 14 7.59 0.16 9.26
N ARG A 15 8.11 0.59 10.41
CA ARG A 15 8.82 -0.28 11.36
C ARG A 15 7.92 -1.43 11.83
N THR A 16 6.75 -1.12 12.36
CA THR A 16 5.84 -2.14 12.87
C THR A 16 5.31 -3.07 11.76
N SER A 17 5.14 -2.58 10.54
CA SER A 17 4.79 -3.42 9.39
C SER A 17 5.92 -4.41 9.05
N HIS A 18 7.18 -3.95 9.08
CA HIS A 18 8.34 -4.81 8.86
C HIS A 18 8.47 -5.88 9.95
N ASP A 19 8.30 -5.52 11.22
CA ASP A 19 8.39 -6.47 12.34
C ASP A 19 7.32 -7.57 12.23
N ARG A 20 6.10 -7.22 11.75
CA ARG A 20 5.04 -8.20 11.45
C ARG A 20 5.45 -9.14 10.32
N LEU A 21 5.95 -8.59 9.20
CA LEU A 21 6.41 -9.41 8.08
C LEU A 21 7.53 -10.35 8.52
N ALA A 22 8.51 -9.86 9.29
CA ALA A 22 9.60 -10.68 9.81
C ALA A 22 9.08 -11.82 10.70
N GLY A 23 8.08 -11.55 11.55
CA GLY A 23 7.42 -12.55 12.36
C GLY A 23 6.70 -13.63 11.55
N LEU A 24 6.02 -13.25 10.47
CA LEU A 24 5.35 -14.20 9.56
C LEU A 24 6.38 -15.09 8.85
N VAL A 25 7.41 -14.47 8.26
CA VAL A 25 8.45 -15.19 7.49
C VAL A 25 9.27 -16.12 8.37
N ALA A 26 9.53 -15.78 9.63
CA ALA A 26 10.25 -16.64 10.56
C ALA A 26 9.56 -17.97 10.84
N GLY A 27 8.25 -18.07 10.61
CA GLY A 27 7.46 -19.31 10.76
C GLY A 27 7.40 -20.16 9.50
N LEU A 28 7.96 -19.71 8.37
CA LEU A 28 7.87 -20.40 7.08
C LEU A 28 9.10 -21.25 6.83
N ASP A 29 8.87 -22.46 6.32
CA ASP A 29 9.89 -23.32 5.71
C ASP A 29 9.96 -23.12 4.20
N GLY A 30 10.77 -23.92 3.53
CA GLY A 30 10.94 -23.85 2.07
C GLY A 30 9.65 -24.10 1.29
N ASP A 31 8.75 -24.94 1.78
CA ASP A 31 7.46 -25.20 1.14
C ASP A 31 6.51 -24.01 1.36
N GLY A 32 6.51 -23.42 2.56
CA GLY A 32 5.77 -22.22 2.87
C GLY A 32 6.21 -21.01 2.03
N LEU A 33 7.50 -20.86 1.74
CA LEU A 33 7.99 -19.83 0.83
C LEU A 33 7.54 -20.01 -0.62
N ARG A 34 7.36 -21.25 -1.06
CA ARG A 34 6.87 -21.59 -2.42
C ARG A 34 5.36 -21.66 -2.52
N ALA A 35 4.66 -21.60 -1.39
CA ALA A 35 3.21 -21.60 -1.38
C ALA A 35 2.65 -20.36 -2.10
N GLN A 36 1.45 -20.49 -2.64
CA GLN A 36 0.70 -19.39 -3.26
C GLN A 36 0.46 -18.29 -2.25
N SER A 37 0.65 -17.03 -2.63
CA SER A 37 0.16 -15.87 -1.88
C SER A 37 -1.30 -15.54 -2.23
N TYR A 38 -1.85 -14.47 -1.67
CA TYR A 38 -3.17 -13.99 -2.08
C TYR A 38 -3.20 -13.57 -3.56
N ASP A 39 -2.13 -13.00 -4.05
CA ASP A 39 -1.94 -12.74 -5.48
C ASP A 39 -1.71 -14.07 -6.21
N THR A 40 -2.64 -14.42 -7.09
CA THR A 40 -2.65 -15.73 -7.77
C THR A 40 -1.48 -15.95 -8.73
N GLU A 41 -0.78 -14.90 -9.13
CA GLU A 41 0.40 -14.99 -9.99
C GLU A 41 1.72 -15.15 -9.19
N TRP A 42 1.69 -14.95 -7.85
CA TRP A 42 2.89 -14.88 -7.03
C TRP A 42 2.89 -15.89 -5.88
N SER A 43 4.02 -16.55 -5.69
CA SER A 43 4.33 -17.25 -4.44
C SER A 43 4.65 -16.25 -3.31
N VAL A 44 4.71 -16.73 -2.08
CA VAL A 44 5.20 -15.93 -0.93
C VAL A 44 6.60 -15.37 -1.20
N ALA A 45 7.49 -16.17 -1.81
CA ALA A 45 8.83 -15.73 -2.16
C ALA A 45 8.85 -14.63 -3.23
N ASP A 46 7.91 -14.67 -4.20
CA ASP A 46 7.78 -13.60 -5.20
C ASP A 46 7.31 -12.29 -4.56
N VAL A 47 6.37 -12.35 -3.62
CA VAL A 47 5.97 -11.18 -2.81
C VAL A 47 7.17 -10.61 -2.04
N LEU A 48 7.99 -11.46 -1.44
CA LEU A 48 9.20 -11.04 -0.72
C LEU A 48 10.25 -10.46 -1.68
N SER A 49 10.40 -11.02 -2.90
CA SER A 49 11.24 -10.46 -3.96
C SER A 49 10.79 -9.06 -4.35
N HIS A 50 9.49 -8.86 -4.54
CA HIS A 50 8.89 -7.55 -4.84
C HIS A 50 9.15 -6.54 -3.71
N LEU A 51 8.91 -6.92 -2.47
CA LEU A 51 9.17 -6.04 -1.32
C LEU A 51 10.65 -5.70 -1.15
N GLY A 52 11.54 -6.65 -1.44
CA GLY A 52 12.98 -6.45 -1.37
C GLY A 52 13.50 -5.52 -2.48
N SER A 53 13.15 -5.80 -3.73
CA SER A 53 13.50 -4.94 -4.87
C SER A 53 12.93 -3.52 -4.71
N GLY A 54 11.69 -3.43 -4.22
CA GLY A 54 11.06 -2.16 -3.88
C GLY A 54 11.84 -1.39 -2.81
N ALA A 55 12.35 -2.05 -1.77
CA ALA A 55 13.16 -1.38 -0.74
C ALA A 55 14.48 -0.83 -1.31
N GLU A 56 15.15 -1.55 -2.21
CA GLU A 56 16.34 -1.03 -2.90
C GLU A 56 16.00 0.20 -3.76
N ILE A 57 14.92 0.15 -4.53
CA ILE A 57 14.46 1.29 -5.36
C ILE A 57 14.09 2.49 -4.49
N PHE A 58 13.34 2.27 -3.40
CA PHE A 58 12.98 3.35 -2.47
C PHE A 58 14.21 3.94 -1.75
N SER A 59 15.25 3.15 -1.50
CA SER A 59 16.53 3.64 -0.95
C SER A 59 17.21 4.61 -1.90
N LEU A 60 17.18 4.37 -3.22
CA LEU A 60 17.71 5.31 -4.21
C LEU A 60 16.93 6.65 -4.21
N TYR A 61 15.61 6.60 -4.11
CA TYR A 61 14.78 7.80 -3.98
C TYR A 61 15.02 8.54 -2.66
N LEU A 62 15.21 7.79 -1.57
CA LEU A 62 15.53 8.36 -0.27
C LEU A 62 16.87 9.13 -0.30
N ASP A 63 17.89 8.52 -0.88
CA ASP A 63 19.20 9.14 -1.00
C ASP A 63 19.16 10.40 -1.88
N ALA A 64 18.47 10.35 -3.02
CA ALA A 64 18.26 11.52 -3.86
C ALA A 64 17.54 12.64 -3.12
N GLY A 65 16.45 12.35 -2.40
CA GLY A 65 15.68 13.36 -1.67
C GLY A 65 16.42 13.94 -0.46
N VAL A 66 17.29 13.16 0.20
CA VAL A 66 18.11 13.65 1.34
C VAL A 66 19.29 14.51 0.87
N THR A 67 19.89 14.14 -0.26
CA THR A 67 21.07 14.87 -0.78
C THR A 67 20.72 16.00 -1.73
N GLY A 68 19.46 16.10 -2.19
CA GLY A 68 19.05 17.00 -3.26
C GLY A 68 19.62 16.61 -4.63
N GLY A 69 19.98 15.32 -4.78
CA GLY A 69 20.50 14.76 -6.03
C GLY A 69 19.40 14.40 -7.04
N ASP A 70 19.82 13.94 -8.21
CA ASP A 70 18.88 13.45 -9.23
C ASP A 70 18.20 12.16 -8.78
N PRO A 71 16.88 12.00 -9.00
CA PRO A 71 16.18 10.76 -8.72
C PRO A 71 16.68 9.64 -9.66
N PRO A 72 16.54 8.35 -9.25
CA PRO A 72 16.94 7.25 -10.12
C PRO A 72 16.13 7.27 -11.42
N ALA A 73 16.83 7.02 -12.53
CA ALA A 73 16.17 6.87 -13.82
C ALA A 73 15.39 5.53 -13.87
N PRO A 74 14.24 5.46 -14.57
CA PRO A 74 13.44 4.24 -14.66
C PRO A 74 14.22 3.00 -15.16
N GLU A 75 15.21 3.22 -16.01
CA GLU A 75 16.09 2.17 -16.58
C GLU A 75 16.92 1.46 -15.50
N ALA A 76 17.14 2.09 -14.35
CA ALA A 76 17.86 1.49 -13.23
C ALA A 76 17.05 0.39 -12.52
N PHE A 77 15.74 0.31 -12.73
CA PHE A 77 14.86 -0.62 -11.99
C PHE A 77 14.90 -2.04 -12.55
N MET A 78 14.94 -2.19 -13.88
CA MET A 78 14.94 -3.51 -14.52
C MET A 78 16.08 -4.42 -14.02
N PRO A 79 17.36 -3.96 -13.96
CA PRO A 79 18.43 -4.79 -13.41
C PRO A 79 18.22 -5.20 -11.95
N ILE A 80 17.56 -4.33 -11.14
CA ILE A 80 17.23 -4.66 -9.75
C ILE A 80 16.20 -5.79 -9.72
N TRP A 81 15.09 -5.67 -10.46
CA TRP A 81 14.05 -6.70 -10.52
C TRP A 81 14.59 -8.03 -11.04
N GLU A 82 15.37 -8.02 -12.14
CA GLU A 82 15.98 -9.22 -12.70
C GLU A 82 16.90 -9.91 -11.67
N ALA A 83 17.72 -9.13 -10.97
CA ALA A 83 18.62 -9.67 -9.94
C ALA A 83 17.84 -10.26 -8.75
N TRP A 84 16.70 -9.68 -8.38
CA TRP A 84 15.84 -10.18 -7.32
C TRP A 84 15.11 -11.46 -7.75
N ASN A 85 14.54 -11.49 -8.93
CA ASN A 85 13.78 -12.63 -9.44
C ASN A 85 14.66 -13.85 -9.75
N ALA A 86 15.97 -13.64 -9.95
CA ALA A 86 16.92 -14.74 -10.17
C ALA A 86 17.38 -15.46 -8.88
N ARG A 87 16.96 -14.98 -7.68
CA ARG A 87 17.34 -15.59 -6.39
C ARG A 87 16.50 -16.82 -6.08
N SER A 88 17.02 -17.71 -5.22
CA SER A 88 16.18 -18.76 -4.62
C SER A 88 15.15 -18.17 -3.67
N PRO A 89 14.02 -18.87 -3.42
CA PRO A 89 13.01 -18.43 -2.46
C PRO A 89 13.57 -18.11 -1.07
N GLU A 90 14.51 -18.90 -0.60
CA GLU A 90 15.17 -18.70 0.70
C GLU A 90 16.04 -17.43 0.71
N ASP A 91 16.75 -17.15 -0.40
CA ASP A 91 17.56 -15.94 -0.54
C ASP A 91 16.67 -14.70 -0.73
N GLN A 92 15.56 -14.81 -1.47
CA GLN A 92 14.56 -13.74 -1.59
C GLN A 92 14.00 -13.36 -0.20
N ALA A 93 13.62 -14.34 0.61
CA ALA A 93 13.10 -14.12 1.95
C ALA A 93 14.14 -13.44 2.87
N ALA A 94 15.32 -14.03 3.00
CA ALA A 94 16.34 -13.51 3.90
C ALA A 94 16.81 -12.09 3.50
N ARG A 95 17.03 -11.86 2.21
CA ARG A 95 17.48 -10.55 1.71
C ARG A 95 16.39 -9.50 1.76
N SER A 96 15.13 -9.87 1.48
CA SER A 96 14.00 -8.94 1.59
C SER A 96 13.91 -8.36 2.99
N LEU A 97 13.98 -9.19 4.03
CA LEU A 97 13.98 -8.71 5.41
C LEU A 97 15.18 -7.79 5.68
N ALA A 98 16.38 -8.17 5.24
CA ALA A 98 17.59 -7.39 5.47
C ALA A 98 17.57 -6.00 4.81
N VAL A 99 17.12 -5.89 3.55
CA VAL A 99 17.09 -4.61 2.84
C VAL A 99 15.95 -3.71 3.32
N ASN A 100 14.82 -4.29 3.71
CA ASN A 100 13.73 -3.52 4.33
C ASN A 100 14.16 -2.96 5.70
N GLU A 101 14.85 -3.76 6.52
CA GLU A 101 15.44 -3.31 7.79
C GLU A 101 16.42 -2.15 7.57
N ALA A 102 17.30 -2.27 6.58
CA ALA A 102 18.26 -1.22 6.25
C ALA A 102 17.58 0.09 5.81
N LEU A 103 16.53 0.00 4.97
CA LEU A 103 15.74 1.17 4.57
C LEU A 103 15.07 1.83 5.77
N ILE A 104 14.45 1.05 6.66
CA ILE A 104 13.76 1.58 7.85
C ILE A 104 14.76 2.22 8.81
N ALA A 105 15.89 1.57 9.10
CA ALA A 105 16.96 2.14 9.93
C ALA A 105 17.47 3.48 9.35
N ARG A 106 17.58 3.58 8.02
CA ARG A 106 17.94 4.83 7.33
C ARG A 106 16.89 5.91 7.55
N LEU A 107 15.60 5.59 7.41
CA LEU A 107 14.49 6.52 7.67
C LEU A 107 14.45 7.01 9.11
N GLU A 108 14.68 6.12 10.06
CA GLU A 108 14.76 6.44 11.50
C GLU A 108 15.92 7.38 11.82
N SER A 109 17.04 7.24 11.12
CA SER A 109 18.24 8.07 11.30
C SER A 109 18.14 9.48 10.76
N LEU A 110 17.10 9.81 9.97
CA LEU A 110 16.94 11.17 9.41
C LEU A 110 16.72 12.22 10.50
N THR A 111 17.47 13.32 10.43
CA THR A 111 17.26 14.45 11.32
C THR A 111 15.94 15.18 11.01
N PRO A 112 15.38 15.95 11.95
CA PRO A 112 14.19 16.77 11.69
C PRO A 112 14.36 17.70 10.47
N GLU A 113 15.56 18.27 10.29
CA GLU A 113 15.88 19.16 9.17
C GLU A 113 15.88 18.39 7.84
N GLN A 114 16.46 17.18 7.81
CA GLN A 114 16.42 16.32 6.61
C GLN A 114 15.00 15.91 6.26
N ARG A 115 14.18 15.57 7.25
CA ARG A 115 12.76 15.21 7.04
C ARG A 115 11.96 16.39 6.48
N ALA A 116 12.18 17.61 7.02
CA ALA A 116 11.47 18.80 6.59
C ALA A 116 11.91 19.30 5.20
N ALA A 117 13.18 19.12 4.85
CA ALA A 117 13.74 19.54 3.56
C ALA A 117 13.56 18.48 2.45
N PHE A 118 13.14 17.28 2.80
CA PHE A 118 13.04 16.17 1.86
C PHE A 118 12.02 16.46 0.74
N HIS A 119 12.47 16.34 -0.48
CA HIS A 119 11.60 16.30 -1.65
C HIS A 119 12.30 15.52 -2.77
N VAL A 120 11.53 14.78 -3.53
CA VAL A 120 12.02 13.98 -4.66
C VAL A 120 10.97 13.90 -5.76
N MET A 121 11.41 13.78 -7.00
CA MET A 121 10.55 13.53 -8.14
C MET A 121 10.42 12.03 -8.34
N MET A 122 9.29 11.44 -7.92
CA MET A 122 9.00 10.02 -8.12
C MET A 122 8.62 9.75 -9.58
N PHE A 123 9.19 8.69 -10.15
CA PHE A 123 8.94 8.25 -11.53
C PHE A 123 9.13 9.37 -12.57
N GLY A 124 10.00 10.33 -12.31
CA GLY A 124 10.29 11.47 -13.19
C GLY A 124 9.17 12.50 -13.35
N ARG A 125 8.04 12.38 -12.63
CA ARG A 125 6.86 13.25 -12.86
C ARG A 125 6.03 13.60 -11.63
N ILE A 126 6.20 12.92 -10.50
CA ILE A 126 5.36 13.12 -9.31
C ILE A 126 6.22 13.72 -8.20
N PRO A 127 6.11 15.04 -7.91
CA PRO A 127 6.83 15.63 -6.79
C PRO A 127 6.26 15.12 -5.47
N MET A 128 7.11 14.60 -4.60
CA MET A 128 6.72 14.08 -3.29
C MET A 128 7.63 14.61 -2.19
N ASP A 129 7.01 14.88 -1.05
CA ASP A 129 7.67 15.02 0.25
C ASP A 129 7.91 13.63 0.88
N LEU A 130 8.55 13.63 2.05
CA LEU A 130 8.84 12.38 2.75
C LEU A 130 7.57 11.60 3.12
N ALA A 131 6.51 12.28 3.55
CA ALA A 131 5.24 11.63 3.90
C ALA A 131 4.57 10.98 2.66
N GLY A 132 4.68 11.61 1.51
CA GLY A 132 4.22 11.06 0.22
C GLY A 132 4.94 9.75 -0.14
N VAL A 133 6.27 9.75 -0.07
CA VAL A 133 7.11 8.57 -0.35
C VAL A 133 6.85 7.46 0.67
N LEU A 134 6.79 7.79 1.96
CA LEU A 134 6.51 6.84 3.02
C LEU A 134 5.11 6.23 2.90
N GLY A 135 4.12 7.02 2.50
CA GLY A 135 2.77 6.51 2.28
C GLY A 135 2.71 5.51 1.13
N MET A 136 3.43 5.72 0.03
CA MET A 136 3.55 4.72 -1.04
C MET A 136 4.25 3.46 -0.51
N ARG A 137 5.37 3.62 0.21
CA ARG A 137 6.10 2.47 0.75
C ARG A 137 5.28 1.67 1.75
N LEU A 138 4.55 2.34 2.66
CA LEU A 138 3.72 1.67 3.64
C LEU A 138 2.56 0.91 2.98
N SER A 139 1.92 1.48 1.94
CA SER A 139 0.84 0.76 1.24
C SER A 139 1.35 -0.54 0.61
N GLU A 140 2.47 -0.50 -0.11
CA GLU A 140 3.11 -1.69 -0.66
C GLU A 140 3.42 -2.71 0.44
N HIS A 141 4.11 -2.26 1.49
CA HIS A 141 4.58 -3.18 2.53
C HIS A 141 3.42 -3.79 3.34
N ALA A 142 2.44 -2.99 3.75
CA ALA A 142 1.34 -3.44 4.60
C ALA A 142 0.38 -4.38 3.85
N LEU A 143 0.07 -4.09 2.58
CA LEU A 143 -0.81 -4.92 1.78
C LEU A 143 -0.15 -6.23 1.37
N HIS A 144 1.10 -6.21 0.96
CA HIS A 144 1.83 -7.44 0.65
C HIS A 144 2.16 -8.28 1.90
N THR A 145 2.30 -7.66 3.08
CA THR A 145 2.31 -8.41 4.35
C THR A 145 0.98 -9.11 4.58
N TRP A 146 -0.15 -8.46 4.27
CA TRP A 146 -1.47 -9.07 4.33
C TRP A 146 -1.64 -10.19 3.30
N ASP A 147 -1.14 -10.04 2.06
CA ASP A 147 -1.18 -11.07 1.01
C ASP A 147 -0.54 -12.40 1.48
N ILE A 148 0.47 -12.33 2.35
CA ILE A 148 1.07 -13.50 2.97
C ILE A 148 0.25 -13.96 4.18
N ALA A 149 -0.14 -13.03 5.05
CA ALA A 149 -0.81 -13.35 6.30
C ALA A 149 -2.15 -14.05 6.10
N VAL A 150 -2.95 -13.63 5.11
CA VAL A 150 -4.29 -14.19 4.84
C VAL A 150 -4.24 -15.64 4.36
N MET A 151 -3.12 -16.08 3.78
CA MET A 151 -2.92 -17.49 3.40
C MET A 151 -2.63 -18.38 4.60
N LEU A 152 -2.11 -17.80 5.68
CA LEU A 152 -1.82 -18.50 6.95
C LEU A 152 -3.02 -18.45 7.90
N ASP A 153 -3.72 -17.32 7.91
CA ASP A 153 -4.93 -17.07 8.70
C ASP A 153 -5.98 -16.33 7.83
N PRO A 154 -7.04 -17.01 7.39
CA PRO A 154 -8.11 -16.38 6.60
C PRO A 154 -8.82 -15.21 7.30
N ALA A 155 -8.66 -15.04 8.61
CA ALA A 155 -9.19 -13.90 9.36
C ALA A 155 -8.20 -12.73 9.45
N ALA A 156 -7.01 -12.84 8.86
CA ALA A 156 -6.00 -11.79 8.86
C ALA A 156 -6.54 -10.48 8.25
N LYS A 157 -6.15 -9.37 8.85
CA LYS A 157 -6.51 -8.01 8.41
C LYS A 157 -5.26 -7.17 8.24
N VAL A 158 -5.35 -6.14 7.41
CA VAL A 158 -4.33 -5.09 7.37
C VAL A 158 -4.26 -4.45 8.76
N ALA A 159 -3.04 -4.24 9.25
CA ALA A 159 -2.84 -3.83 10.62
C ALA A 159 -3.39 -2.41 10.90
N PRO A 160 -4.01 -2.18 12.08
CA PRO A 160 -4.72 -0.93 12.38
C PRO A 160 -3.85 0.33 12.26
N ASP A 161 -2.59 0.27 12.67
CA ASP A 161 -1.64 1.40 12.57
C ASP A 161 -1.31 1.79 11.11
N ALA A 162 -1.29 0.82 10.18
CA ALA A 162 -1.21 1.10 8.76
C ALA A 162 -2.54 1.64 8.23
N VAL A 163 -3.67 1.05 8.65
CA VAL A 163 -5.03 1.48 8.23
C VAL A 163 -5.28 2.95 8.58
N ASP A 164 -4.93 3.37 9.80
CA ASP A 164 -5.12 4.75 10.28
C ASP A 164 -4.43 5.81 9.38
N LEU A 165 -3.33 5.43 8.75
CA LEU A 165 -2.59 6.30 7.85
C LEU A 165 -3.03 6.16 6.39
N LEU A 166 -3.29 4.93 5.93
CA LEU A 166 -3.55 4.63 4.53
C LEU A 166 -4.96 5.02 4.10
N VAL A 167 -5.95 4.98 4.98
CA VAL A 167 -7.33 5.32 4.64
C VAL A 167 -7.47 6.75 4.11
N ASP A 168 -6.73 7.69 4.70
CA ASP A 168 -6.73 9.09 4.29
C ASP A 168 -5.92 9.35 3.00
N ARG A 169 -5.21 8.33 2.47
CA ARG A 169 -4.50 8.38 1.18
C ARG A 169 -5.32 7.82 0.01
N LEU A 170 -6.43 7.17 0.27
CA LEU A 170 -7.27 6.59 -0.79
C LEU A 170 -7.69 7.61 -1.87
N PRO A 171 -7.93 8.91 -1.56
CA PRO A 171 -8.16 9.93 -2.57
C PRO A 171 -7.02 10.07 -3.60
N VAL A 172 -5.78 9.88 -3.17
CA VAL A 172 -4.61 9.95 -4.07
C VAL A 172 -4.44 8.66 -4.85
N MET A 173 -4.79 7.52 -4.25
CA MET A 173 -4.50 6.20 -4.82
C MET A 173 -5.57 5.72 -5.80
N ALA A 174 -6.82 6.13 -5.64
CA ALA A 174 -7.95 5.61 -6.43
C ALA A 174 -7.71 5.65 -7.94
N GLY A 175 -7.24 6.79 -8.46
CA GLY A 175 -6.98 6.96 -9.89
C GLY A 175 -5.83 6.10 -10.45
N PHE A 176 -4.95 5.56 -9.57
CA PHE A 176 -3.89 4.64 -9.99
C PHE A 176 -4.34 3.18 -9.93
N MET A 177 -5.28 2.85 -9.03
CA MET A 177 -5.69 1.47 -8.73
C MET A 177 -6.92 1.03 -9.51
N GLY A 178 -7.75 1.97 -9.97
CA GLY A 178 -9.04 1.64 -10.55
C GLY A 178 -9.14 1.82 -12.05
N LYS A 179 -10.20 1.23 -12.60
CA LYS A 179 -10.63 1.37 -14.00
C LYS A 179 -11.97 2.06 -14.04
N GLN A 180 -12.13 2.99 -14.98
CA GLN A 180 -13.38 3.73 -15.17
C GLN A 180 -14.55 2.78 -15.47
N ASP A 181 -15.67 2.98 -14.78
CA ASP A 181 -16.92 2.28 -15.03
C ASP A 181 -17.78 3.13 -15.99
N PRO A 182 -18.15 2.59 -17.17
CA PRO A 182 -19.06 3.30 -18.07
C PRO A 182 -20.46 3.52 -17.48
N ALA A 183 -20.87 2.75 -16.47
CA ALA A 183 -22.13 2.91 -15.74
C ALA A 183 -21.99 3.84 -14.52
N ALA A 184 -21.13 4.83 -14.60
CA ALA A 184 -20.73 5.77 -13.55
C ALA A 184 -21.78 6.03 -12.46
N VAL A 185 -21.43 5.76 -11.20
CA VAL A 185 -22.25 6.01 -10.04
C VAL A 185 -21.47 6.73 -8.95
N ALA A 186 -22.10 7.70 -8.30
CA ALA A 186 -21.57 8.30 -7.08
C ALA A 186 -22.03 7.49 -5.87
N VAL A 187 -21.09 7.10 -5.01
CA VAL A 187 -21.31 6.25 -3.84
C VAL A 187 -20.89 7.01 -2.58
N ALA A 188 -21.81 7.17 -1.62
CA ALA A 188 -21.47 7.62 -0.26
C ALA A 188 -20.78 6.47 0.48
N VAL A 189 -19.53 6.64 0.85
CA VAL A 189 -18.76 5.63 1.59
C VAL A 189 -18.61 6.07 3.04
N THR A 190 -18.98 5.21 3.97
CA THR A 190 -18.70 5.39 5.40
C THR A 190 -17.86 4.25 5.91
N THR A 191 -16.79 4.58 6.62
CA THR A 191 -15.92 3.56 7.21
C THR A 191 -16.02 3.54 8.73
N THR A 192 -15.67 2.40 9.32
CA THR A 192 -15.47 2.24 10.76
C THR A 192 -14.01 1.87 11.01
N SER A 193 -13.45 2.27 12.15
CA SER A 193 -12.11 1.88 12.63
C SER A 193 -10.97 2.15 11.61
N PRO A 194 -10.71 3.45 11.29
CA PRO A 194 -11.33 4.67 11.81
C PRO A 194 -12.60 5.08 11.06
N GLU A 195 -13.45 5.87 11.73
CA GLU A 195 -14.61 6.50 11.08
C GLU A 195 -14.13 7.55 10.08
N ARG A 196 -14.55 7.40 8.83
CA ARG A 196 -14.35 8.36 7.75
C ARG A 196 -15.57 8.37 6.84
N ALA A 197 -15.76 9.47 6.15
CA ALA A 197 -16.81 9.61 5.15
C ALA A 197 -16.20 10.14 3.85
N PHE A 198 -16.48 9.43 2.75
CA PHE A 198 -15.99 9.76 1.40
C PHE A 198 -17.14 9.73 0.40
N THR A 199 -16.92 10.39 -0.74
CA THR A 199 -17.69 10.18 -1.97
C THR A 199 -16.77 9.49 -2.97
N LEU A 200 -17.15 8.30 -3.44
CA LEU A 200 -16.52 7.58 -4.53
C LEU A 200 -17.31 7.82 -5.81
N ASP A 201 -16.66 8.33 -6.85
CA ASP A 201 -17.18 8.37 -8.22
C ASP A 201 -16.53 7.25 -9.03
N THR A 202 -17.32 6.27 -9.46
CA THR A 202 -16.82 5.12 -10.22
C THR A 202 -16.49 5.48 -11.68
N GLY A 203 -17.14 6.51 -12.23
CA GLY A 203 -16.89 6.97 -13.60
C GLY A 203 -15.54 7.67 -13.76
N GLY A 204 -15.21 8.54 -12.82
CA GLY A 204 -13.91 9.22 -12.77
C GLY A 204 -12.84 8.47 -12.02
N VAL A 205 -13.19 7.40 -11.30
CA VAL A 205 -12.35 6.67 -10.34
C VAL A 205 -11.71 7.64 -9.34
N THR A 206 -12.54 8.45 -8.72
CA THR A 206 -12.09 9.42 -7.72
C THR A 206 -12.70 9.15 -6.36
N ILE A 207 -11.91 9.33 -5.32
CA ILE A 207 -12.36 9.31 -3.93
C ILE A 207 -12.08 10.71 -3.36
N ALA A 208 -13.06 11.31 -2.73
CA ALA A 208 -12.92 12.59 -2.04
C ALA A 208 -13.55 12.51 -0.65
N PRO A 209 -13.07 13.28 0.35
CA PRO A 209 -13.82 13.44 1.59
C PRO A 209 -15.25 13.90 1.30
N ALA A 210 -16.24 13.33 2.01
CA ALA A 210 -17.65 13.68 1.79
C ALA A 210 -17.89 15.18 2.04
N GLY A 211 -18.53 15.84 1.08
CA GLY A 211 -18.92 17.24 1.17
C GLY A 211 -20.25 17.43 1.90
N ALA A 212 -20.41 18.58 2.56
CA ALA A 212 -21.71 18.96 3.12
C ALA A 212 -22.72 19.19 1.98
N GLY A 213 -23.70 18.32 1.88
CA GLY A 213 -24.75 18.39 0.84
C GLY A 213 -24.59 17.35 -0.28
N ASP A 214 -23.56 16.53 -0.26
CA ASP A 214 -23.47 15.37 -1.16
C ASP A 214 -24.63 14.41 -0.88
N THR A 215 -25.37 14.06 -1.92
CA THR A 215 -26.49 13.12 -1.86
C THR A 215 -26.33 12.02 -2.90
N PRO A 216 -25.29 11.17 -2.81
CA PRO A 216 -25.13 10.05 -3.73
C PRO A 216 -26.34 9.11 -3.69
N ALA A 217 -26.71 8.56 -4.86
CA ALA A 217 -27.83 7.61 -4.96
C ALA A 217 -27.47 6.21 -4.42
N ALA A 218 -26.18 5.94 -4.27
CA ALA A 218 -25.67 4.68 -3.74
C ALA A 218 -24.88 4.91 -2.45
N SER A 219 -24.79 3.86 -1.62
CA SER A 219 -24.04 3.89 -0.37
C SER A 219 -23.27 2.61 -0.12
N LEU A 220 -22.15 2.73 0.59
CA LEU A 220 -21.27 1.65 1.00
C LEU A 220 -20.83 1.89 2.45
N ALA A 221 -21.06 0.93 3.33
CA ALA A 221 -20.57 0.97 4.72
C ALA A 221 -19.73 -0.28 4.99
N LEU A 222 -18.49 -0.09 5.49
CA LEU A 222 -17.55 -1.16 5.73
C LEU A 222 -16.42 -0.71 6.68
N PRO A 223 -15.63 -1.64 7.29
CA PRO A 223 -14.40 -1.26 7.99
C PRO A 223 -13.43 -0.53 7.06
N ALA A 224 -12.67 0.44 7.59
CA ALA A 224 -11.66 1.18 6.82
C ALA A 224 -10.61 0.24 6.20
N GLU A 225 -10.25 -0.81 6.90
CA GLU A 225 -9.38 -1.88 6.42
C GLU A 225 -9.94 -2.55 5.15
N ALA A 226 -11.23 -2.88 5.15
CA ALA A 226 -11.89 -3.47 4.00
C ALA A 226 -12.00 -2.47 2.82
N PHE A 227 -12.17 -1.18 3.10
CA PHE A 227 -12.17 -0.15 2.06
C PHE A 227 -10.79 0.00 1.40
N ILE A 228 -9.70 -0.06 2.18
CA ILE A 228 -8.35 -0.10 1.63
C ILE A 228 -8.20 -1.33 0.74
N ARG A 229 -8.56 -2.52 1.23
CA ARG A 229 -8.48 -3.75 0.43
C ARG A 229 -9.34 -3.69 -0.83
N LEU A 230 -10.53 -3.08 -0.79
CA LEU A 230 -11.33 -2.86 -1.99
C LEU A 230 -10.56 -2.04 -3.03
N VAL A 231 -10.05 -0.87 -2.64
CA VAL A 231 -9.35 0.05 -3.57
C VAL A 231 -8.09 -0.59 -4.15
N TYR A 232 -7.41 -1.46 -3.41
CA TYR A 232 -6.24 -2.20 -3.89
C TYR A 232 -6.56 -3.57 -4.51
N GLY A 233 -7.85 -3.87 -4.80
CA GLY A 233 -8.27 -5.10 -5.46
C GLY A 233 -8.16 -6.37 -4.61
N ARG A 234 -8.19 -6.24 -3.29
CA ARG A 234 -7.97 -7.30 -2.31
C ARG A 234 -9.17 -7.58 -1.41
N LEU A 235 -10.36 -7.06 -1.74
CA LEU A 235 -11.56 -7.33 -0.93
C LEU A 235 -12.02 -8.77 -1.12
N ASP A 236 -12.00 -9.54 -0.05
CA ASP A 236 -12.54 -10.89 0.01
C ASP A 236 -14.02 -10.92 0.45
N ASP A 237 -14.63 -12.11 0.43
CA ASP A 237 -16.04 -12.28 0.79
C ASP A 237 -16.26 -12.35 2.32
N ALA A 238 -15.18 -12.37 3.12
CA ALA A 238 -15.25 -12.38 4.58
C ALA A 238 -15.44 -10.97 5.19
N ALA A 239 -15.28 -9.92 4.39
CA ALA A 239 -15.44 -8.54 4.86
C ALA A 239 -16.91 -8.21 5.15
N GLU A 240 -17.15 -7.53 6.28
CA GLU A 240 -18.46 -7.01 6.64
C GLU A 240 -18.76 -5.77 5.77
N VAL A 241 -19.58 -5.94 4.74
CA VAL A 241 -19.92 -4.88 3.78
C VAL A 241 -21.43 -4.72 3.70
N THR A 242 -21.92 -3.49 3.82
CA THR A 242 -23.31 -3.12 3.53
C THR A 242 -23.33 -2.15 2.36
N ALA A 243 -23.98 -2.53 1.27
CA ALA A 243 -24.10 -1.71 0.06
C ALA A 243 -25.56 -1.54 -0.34
N SER A 244 -25.89 -0.36 -0.90
CA SER A 244 -27.21 -0.04 -1.44
C SER A 244 -27.05 0.82 -2.68
N GLY A 245 -27.83 0.53 -3.74
CA GLY A 245 -27.71 1.23 -5.02
C GLY A 245 -26.45 0.92 -5.83
N VAL A 246 -25.58 0.08 -5.30
CA VAL A 246 -24.38 -0.49 -5.95
C VAL A 246 -24.10 -1.85 -5.32
N THR A 247 -23.45 -2.74 -6.04
CA THR A 247 -23.08 -4.08 -5.55
C THR A 247 -21.58 -4.19 -5.32
N VAL A 248 -21.16 -5.08 -4.43
CA VAL A 248 -19.72 -5.37 -4.20
C VAL A 248 -19.02 -5.86 -5.47
N PRO A 249 -19.61 -6.75 -6.31
CA PRO A 249 -19.01 -7.12 -7.60
C PRO A 249 -18.78 -5.94 -8.56
N GLU A 250 -19.71 -4.98 -8.63
CA GLU A 250 -19.52 -3.77 -9.44
C GLU A 250 -18.34 -2.95 -8.92
N LEU A 251 -18.23 -2.74 -7.61
CA LEU A 251 -17.08 -2.02 -7.01
C LEU A 251 -15.76 -2.77 -7.22
N LYS A 252 -15.75 -4.10 -7.12
CA LYS A 252 -14.56 -4.92 -7.44
C LYS A 252 -14.18 -4.83 -8.92
N SER A 253 -15.12 -4.60 -9.84
CA SER A 253 -14.80 -4.36 -11.26
C SER A 253 -14.14 -3.01 -11.51
N VAL A 254 -14.44 -2.00 -10.67
CA VAL A 254 -13.74 -0.71 -10.67
C VAL A 254 -12.33 -0.84 -10.15
N PHE A 255 -12.12 -1.69 -9.14
CA PHE A 255 -10.83 -1.93 -8.50
C PHE A 255 -10.43 -3.42 -8.62
N PRO A 256 -10.03 -3.87 -9.82
CA PRO A 256 -9.83 -5.29 -10.11
C PRO A 256 -8.53 -5.87 -9.49
N GLY A 257 -7.63 -5.02 -9.00
CA GLY A 257 -6.26 -5.42 -8.64
C GLY A 257 -5.35 -5.55 -9.86
N PHE A 258 -4.20 -6.10 -9.64
CA PHE A 258 -3.18 -6.38 -10.65
C PHE A 258 -3.21 -7.84 -11.02
#